data_fe7f8150247852bbf2d6e4317a9d904c
#
_entry.id   fe7f8150247852bbf2d6e4317a9d904c
#
_cell.length_a   1.000
_cell.length_b   1.000
_cell.length_c   1.000
_cell.angle_alpha   90.00
_cell.angle_beta   90.00
_cell.angle_gamma   90.00
#
_symmetry.space_group_name_H-M   'P 1'
#
loop_
_entity.id
_entity.type
_entity.pdbx_description
1 polymer ?
#
loop_
_entity_poly.entity_id
_entity_poly.type
_entity_poly.pdbx_seq_one_letter_code
_entity_poly.pdbx_strand_id
1 'polypeptide(L)'
;MKRHASSLPLLVAVAFFATGCNSEDSPTASAAALPETARADADTGTRDPPPEPVITGGLPDFSPLVDRYGDAVVNVEVTGSVHRDTSDGMPEDDPLHDFFRRFGLPGPGGSPHGEAPIMRGNGSGFIVSKDGYILTNAHVVAEADEVTVRLTDRREFPAKVIGSDARTDVAVIKIEAKADLPVVVIGDPSRLKAGQWVLAIGSPFGLANTATAGIVSSTARSVGGGSSVPFIQTDVAVNPGNSGGPLFDLQGEVIGVNSMIFSQSGGYMGVSFAIPIDIAMQVREQLITTGRVVRGRIGVGVQDVDASLANSFKLDRPRGALVSFVEPGGPAQKAGVRPGDVVLEVNDKPID
;
A
#
# COMPACT_ATOMS: atom_id res chain seq x y z
N MET A 1 6.35 52.02 22.93
CA MET A 1 4.89 51.94 23.05
C MET A 1 4.53 50.46 22.96
N LYS A 2 4.09 49.88 24.11
CA LYS A 2 3.69 48.49 24.27
C LYS A 2 2.25 48.30 23.78
N ARG A 3 1.96 47.31 22.99
CA ARG A 3 0.62 46.74 22.88
C ARG A 3 0.71 45.21 22.95
N HIS A 4 0.29 44.71 24.10
CA HIS A 4 -0.08 43.31 24.30
C HIS A 4 -1.44 43.07 23.68
N ALA A 5 -1.57 42.00 22.86
CA ALA A 5 -2.85 41.42 22.50
C ALA A 5 -2.85 39.99 23.02
N SER A 6 -3.56 39.81 24.14
CA SER A 6 -3.93 38.49 24.69
C SER A 6 -5.11 37.95 23.87
N SER A 7 -4.96 36.83 23.23
CA SER A 7 -6.07 36.06 22.69
C SER A 7 -6.30 34.81 23.55
N LEU A 8 -7.49 34.76 24.16
CA LEU A 8 -8.04 33.71 24.99
C LEU A 8 -8.45 32.52 24.12
N PRO A 9 -8.17 31.28 24.53
CA PRO A 9 -8.68 30.11 23.80
C PRO A 9 -10.16 29.89 24.15
N LEU A 10 -11.01 29.78 23.13
CA LEU A 10 -12.41 29.42 23.22
C LEU A 10 -12.51 27.88 23.28
N LEU A 11 -12.75 27.37 24.49
CA LEU A 11 -13.11 25.97 24.71
C LEU A 11 -14.61 25.84 24.40
N VAL A 12 -14.99 25.16 23.35
CA VAL A 12 -16.38 24.82 23.06
C VAL A 12 -16.68 23.47 23.71
N ALA A 13 -17.30 23.54 24.90
CA ALA A 13 -17.94 22.40 25.53
C ALA A 13 -19.39 22.33 25.03
N VAL A 14 -19.74 21.27 24.33
CA VAL A 14 -21.12 20.95 23.99
C VAL A 14 -21.74 20.17 25.15
N ALA A 15 -22.58 20.86 25.96
CA ALA A 15 -23.38 20.20 26.98
C ALA A 15 -24.70 19.72 26.37
N PHE A 16 -24.96 18.42 26.46
CA PHE A 16 -26.25 17.82 26.20
C PHE A 16 -27.14 18.03 27.42
N PHE A 17 -28.22 18.82 27.28
CA PHE A 17 -29.31 18.88 28.23
C PHE A 17 -30.27 17.72 27.99
N ALA A 18 -30.41 16.86 29.00
CA ALA A 18 -31.49 15.90 29.09
C ALA A 18 -32.66 16.60 29.83
N THR A 19 -33.76 16.80 29.15
CA THR A 19 -35.07 17.08 29.80
C THR A 19 -35.95 15.87 29.59
N GLY A 20 -36.26 15.19 30.69
CA GLY A 20 -37.31 14.20 30.74
C GLY A 20 -38.67 14.84 30.87
N CYS A 21 -39.70 14.24 30.29
CA CYS A 21 -41.08 14.23 30.80
C CYS A 21 -41.89 13.10 30.17
N ASN A 22 -42.34 12.32 31.00
CA ASN A 22 -43.49 11.41 31.25
C ASN A 22 -44.56 11.20 30.18
N SER A 23 -44.86 9.90 30.07
CA SER A 23 -46.15 9.17 30.08
C SER A 23 -47.12 9.31 28.91
N GLU A 24 -47.45 8.10 28.51
CA GLU A 24 -48.78 7.52 28.20
C GLU A 24 -49.12 7.25 26.73
N ASP A 25 -49.53 5.97 26.59
CA ASP A 25 -50.36 5.38 25.56
C ASP A 25 -49.69 4.77 24.32
N SER A 26 -49.65 3.41 24.40
CA SER A 26 -49.51 2.49 23.27
C SER A 26 -50.69 2.58 22.30
N PRO A 27 -50.44 2.35 21.02
CA PRO A 27 -50.99 1.14 20.43
C PRO A 27 -49.95 0.31 19.65
N THR A 28 -50.04 -0.98 19.85
CA THR A 28 -49.43 -2.06 19.11
C THR A 28 -49.52 -1.87 17.60
N ALA A 29 -48.40 -1.57 16.97
CA ALA A 29 -48.24 -1.73 15.53
C ALA A 29 -47.28 -2.91 15.27
N SER A 30 -47.81 -3.91 14.59
CA SER A 30 -47.15 -5.09 14.09
C SER A 30 -45.87 -4.73 13.33
N ALA A 31 -44.72 -5.12 13.85
CA ALA A 31 -43.44 -4.99 13.17
C ALA A 31 -43.41 -6.01 12.02
N ALA A 32 -43.54 -5.53 10.78
CA ALA A 32 -43.19 -6.30 9.62
C ALA A 32 -41.70 -6.62 9.66
N ALA A 33 -41.37 -7.90 9.64
CA ALA A 33 -40.00 -8.42 9.57
C ALA A 33 -39.33 -7.89 8.29
N LEU A 34 -38.25 -7.16 8.48
CA LEU A 34 -37.30 -6.82 7.40
C LEU A 34 -36.66 -8.14 6.93
N PRO A 35 -36.45 -8.32 5.61
CA PRO A 35 -35.76 -9.50 5.12
C PRO A 35 -34.34 -9.53 5.69
N GLU A 36 -34.03 -10.66 6.31
CA GLU A 36 -32.69 -11.03 6.78
C GLU A 36 -31.73 -10.95 5.60
N THR A 37 -30.92 -9.89 5.57
CA THR A 37 -29.84 -9.79 4.58
C THR A 37 -28.96 -11.02 4.75
N ALA A 38 -28.88 -11.82 3.70
CA ALA A 38 -28.01 -12.97 3.59
C ALA A 38 -26.60 -12.57 4.09
N ARG A 39 -26.24 -13.09 5.25
CA ARG A 39 -24.84 -13.16 5.67
C ARG A 39 -24.16 -14.02 4.61
N ALA A 40 -23.26 -13.41 3.87
CA ALA A 40 -22.33 -14.17 3.05
C ALA A 40 -21.66 -15.15 4.00
N ASP A 41 -21.89 -16.45 3.75
CA ASP A 41 -21.19 -17.52 4.43
C ASP A 41 -19.68 -17.26 4.24
N ALA A 42 -19.02 -16.81 5.30
CA ALA A 42 -17.59 -16.87 5.38
C ALA A 42 -17.24 -18.36 5.28
N ASP A 43 -16.67 -18.76 4.15
CA ASP A 43 -16.13 -20.11 3.95
C ASP A 43 -15.14 -20.41 5.09
N THR A 44 -15.64 -21.06 6.13
CA THR A 44 -14.85 -21.64 7.21
C THR A 44 -14.26 -22.98 6.77
N GLY A 45 -13.74 -23.02 5.53
CA GLY A 45 -12.87 -24.12 5.14
C GLY A 45 -11.76 -24.21 6.19
N THR A 46 -11.64 -25.36 6.85
CA THR A 46 -10.58 -25.68 7.79
C THR A 46 -9.23 -25.37 7.15
N ARG A 47 -8.73 -24.15 7.37
CA ARG A 47 -7.37 -23.77 6.99
C ARG A 47 -6.45 -24.54 7.89
N ASP A 48 -5.57 -25.34 7.30
CA ASP A 48 -4.45 -25.86 8.07
C ASP A 48 -3.72 -24.66 8.72
N PRO A 49 -3.38 -24.77 10.00
CA PRO A 49 -2.66 -23.68 10.67
C PRO A 49 -1.37 -23.38 9.89
N PRO A 50 -0.93 -22.10 9.83
CA PRO A 50 0.34 -21.76 9.22
C PRO A 50 1.45 -22.60 9.86
N PRO A 51 2.46 -23.02 9.10
CA PRO A 51 3.57 -23.78 9.65
C PRO A 51 4.24 -22.94 10.75
N GLU A 52 4.47 -23.56 11.91
CA GLU A 52 5.24 -22.88 12.94
C GLU A 52 6.66 -22.62 12.41
N PRO A 53 7.23 -21.42 12.65
CA PRO A 53 8.58 -21.13 12.22
C PRO A 53 9.55 -22.11 12.89
N VAL A 54 10.28 -22.86 12.08
CA VAL A 54 11.30 -23.77 12.59
C VAL A 54 12.52 -22.95 12.99
N ILE A 55 12.83 -22.94 14.27
CA ILE A 55 14.04 -22.29 14.81
C ILE A 55 15.11 -23.36 14.97
N THR A 56 16.06 -23.43 14.06
CA THR A 56 17.20 -24.34 14.12
C THR A 56 18.43 -23.59 14.59
N GLY A 57 18.97 -23.94 15.76
CA GLY A 57 20.15 -23.27 16.30
C GLY A 57 20.00 -21.78 16.65
N GLY A 58 18.76 -21.32 16.90
CA GLY A 58 18.45 -19.92 17.25
C GLY A 58 18.19 -19.00 16.04
N LEU A 59 18.26 -19.49 14.82
CA LEU A 59 17.93 -18.76 13.58
C LEU A 59 16.65 -19.34 12.94
N PRO A 60 15.82 -18.48 12.31
CA PRO A 60 14.63 -18.96 11.61
C PRO A 60 15.02 -19.75 10.34
N ASP A 61 14.34 -20.86 10.11
CA ASP A 61 14.35 -21.57 8.83
C ASP A 61 13.09 -21.17 8.04
N PHE A 62 13.30 -20.53 6.90
CA PHE A 62 12.22 -20.05 6.04
C PHE A 62 11.79 -21.05 4.97
N SER A 63 12.48 -22.19 4.83
CA SER A 63 12.15 -23.18 3.78
C SER A 63 10.70 -23.67 3.85
N PRO A 64 10.09 -23.92 5.03
CA PRO A 64 8.70 -24.34 5.07
C PRO A 64 7.71 -23.28 4.57
N LEU A 65 8.04 -22.00 4.70
CA LEU A 65 7.21 -20.91 4.14
C LEU A 65 7.32 -20.84 2.63
N VAL A 66 8.53 -21.00 2.09
CA VAL A 66 8.77 -21.04 0.64
C VAL A 66 8.06 -22.23 0.00
N ASP A 67 8.15 -23.42 0.61
CA ASP A 67 7.48 -24.62 0.14
C ASP A 67 5.95 -24.50 0.15
N ARG A 68 5.40 -23.82 1.15
CA ARG A 68 3.95 -23.66 1.30
C ARG A 68 3.36 -22.59 0.39
N TYR A 69 4.02 -21.45 0.26
CA TYR A 69 3.45 -20.27 -0.40
C TYR A 69 4.11 -19.92 -1.72
N GLY A 70 5.20 -20.57 -2.06
CA GLY A 70 5.93 -20.31 -3.29
C GLY A 70 5.06 -20.45 -4.54
N ASP A 71 4.15 -21.42 -4.56
CA ASP A 71 3.25 -21.64 -5.70
C ASP A 71 2.19 -20.55 -5.87
N ALA A 72 1.93 -19.76 -4.83
CA ALA A 72 1.05 -18.60 -4.90
C ALA A 72 1.77 -17.33 -5.39
N VAL A 73 3.12 -17.36 -5.49
CA VAL A 73 3.92 -16.26 -6.04
C VAL A 73 4.14 -16.50 -7.52
N VAL A 74 3.90 -15.50 -8.33
CA VAL A 74 3.89 -15.60 -9.77
C VAL A 74 4.85 -14.61 -10.41
N ASN A 75 5.33 -14.95 -11.59
CA ASN A 75 6.02 -14.02 -12.47
C ASN A 75 4.98 -13.22 -13.27
N VAL A 76 5.20 -11.92 -13.41
CA VAL A 76 4.40 -11.02 -14.24
C VAL A 76 5.29 -10.48 -15.34
N GLU A 77 5.09 -10.94 -16.56
CA GLU A 77 5.76 -10.47 -17.75
C GLU A 77 4.86 -9.52 -18.52
N VAL A 78 5.40 -8.39 -18.96
CA VAL A 78 4.66 -7.39 -19.72
C VAL A 78 5.35 -7.10 -21.02
N THR A 79 4.57 -6.90 -22.05
CA THR A 79 5.02 -6.40 -23.34
C THR A 79 4.22 -5.16 -23.71
N GLY A 80 4.86 -4.13 -24.22
CA GLY A 80 4.21 -2.89 -24.60
C GLY A 80 4.95 -2.19 -25.72
N SER A 81 4.24 -1.34 -26.45
CA SER A 81 4.79 -0.42 -27.42
C SER A 81 5.03 0.93 -26.75
N VAL A 82 6.16 1.57 -27.04
CA VAL A 82 6.45 2.92 -26.52
C VAL A 82 5.45 3.92 -27.14
N HIS A 83 4.34 4.18 -26.46
CA HIS A 83 3.47 5.30 -26.81
C HIS A 83 4.11 6.58 -26.24
N ARG A 84 4.57 7.46 -27.13
CA ARG A 84 5.07 8.78 -26.74
C ARG A 84 3.91 9.75 -26.57
N ASP A 85 3.17 9.63 -25.48
CA ASP A 85 2.33 10.74 -25.04
C ASP A 85 3.15 11.65 -24.11
N THR A 86 3.52 12.81 -24.64
CA THR A 86 4.43 13.80 -24.00
C THR A 86 3.72 14.69 -22.98
N SER A 87 2.59 14.30 -22.40
CA SER A 87 1.78 15.25 -21.64
C SER A 87 1.50 14.97 -20.17
N ASP A 88 1.89 13.82 -19.60
CA ASP A 88 1.74 13.59 -18.14
C ASP A 88 3.01 12.96 -17.53
N GLY A 89 4.10 13.73 -17.57
CA GLY A 89 5.35 13.32 -16.93
C GLY A 89 5.24 13.31 -15.41
N MET A 90 5.61 12.19 -14.77
CA MET A 90 6.06 12.22 -13.39
C MET A 90 7.11 13.34 -13.25
N PRO A 91 7.11 14.10 -12.14
CA PRO A 91 8.17 15.07 -11.89
C PRO A 91 9.55 14.40 -12.00
N GLU A 92 10.51 15.06 -12.64
CA GLU A 92 11.88 14.54 -12.81
C GLU A 92 12.59 14.25 -11.48
N ASP A 93 12.09 14.82 -10.38
CA ASP A 93 12.59 14.65 -9.01
C ASP A 93 11.91 13.48 -8.25
N ASP A 94 11.07 12.66 -8.89
CA ASP A 94 10.45 11.52 -8.23
C ASP A 94 11.48 10.37 -8.09
N PRO A 95 11.78 9.90 -6.85
CA PRO A 95 12.69 8.79 -6.63
C PRO A 95 12.32 7.51 -7.40
N LEU A 96 11.03 7.35 -7.70
CA LEU A 96 10.50 6.24 -8.50
C LEU A 96 10.92 6.38 -9.97
N HIS A 97 10.89 7.60 -10.52
CA HIS A 97 11.33 7.89 -11.89
C HIS A 97 12.84 7.57 -12.08
N ASP A 98 13.69 7.95 -11.12
CA ASP A 98 15.11 7.63 -11.15
C ASP A 98 15.40 6.13 -11.03
N PHE A 99 14.60 5.42 -10.22
CA PHE A 99 14.67 3.98 -10.11
C PHE A 99 14.40 3.30 -11.47
N PHE A 100 13.33 3.68 -12.17
CA PHE A 100 12.96 3.08 -13.47
C PHE A 100 13.94 3.40 -14.58
N ARG A 101 14.41 4.64 -14.66
CA ARG A 101 15.41 5.05 -15.65
C ARG A 101 16.72 4.27 -15.50
N ARG A 102 17.12 3.92 -14.29
CA ARG A 102 18.37 3.18 -14.03
C ARG A 102 18.26 1.68 -14.29
N PHE A 103 17.06 1.11 -14.23
CA PHE A 103 16.84 -0.32 -14.52
C PHE A 103 16.55 -0.62 -15.99
N GLY A 104 16.82 0.33 -16.90
CA GLY A 104 16.75 0.07 -18.35
C GLY A 104 15.33 0.09 -18.91
N LEU A 105 14.36 0.59 -18.15
CA LEU A 105 13.09 1.00 -18.72
C LEU A 105 13.36 2.29 -19.50
N PRO A 106 12.99 2.38 -20.80
CA PRO A 106 13.42 3.49 -21.65
C PRO A 106 12.90 4.81 -21.13
N GLY A 107 13.83 5.65 -20.69
CA GLY A 107 13.59 7.07 -20.53
C GLY A 107 13.38 7.76 -21.89
N PRO A 108 12.80 8.97 -21.94
CA PRO A 108 12.50 9.69 -23.17
C PRO A 108 13.76 10.17 -23.88
N GLY A 109 14.43 9.27 -24.63
CA GLY A 109 15.66 9.56 -25.38
C GLY A 109 16.03 8.46 -26.35
N GLY A 110 15.15 8.16 -27.31
CA GLY A 110 15.41 7.11 -28.30
C GLY A 110 15.71 7.62 -29.68
N SER A 111 16.53 6.87 -30.41
CA SER A 111 17.01 7.10 -31.78
C SER A 111 15.90 7.31 -32.81
N PRO A 112 16.12 8.12 -33.83
CA PRO A 112 15.08 8.55 -34.77
C PRO A 112 14.75 7.62 -35.94
N HIS A 113 15.11 6.35 -35.94
CA HIS A 113 14.80 5.47 -37.08
C HIS A 113 14.53 4.02 -36.62
N GLY A 114 13.27 3.55 -36.79
CA GLY A 114 12.90 2.15 -36.64
C GLY A 114 11.51 1.98 -36.04
N GLU A 115 10.88 0.83 -36.24
CA GLU A 115 9.68 0.36 -35.53
C GLU A 115 9.82 0.61 -34.04
N ALA A 116 8.73 1.05 -33.38
CA ALA A 116 8.75 1.30 -31.95
C ALA A 116 9.32 0.08 -31.22
N PRO A 117 10.37 0.23 -30.40
CA PRO A 117 10.96 -0.91 -29.71
C PRO A 117 9.91 -1.54 -28.80
N ILE A 118 9.74 -2.86 -28.91
CA ILE A 118 8.90 -3.63 -28.00
C ILE A 118 9.58 -3.59 -26.62
N MET A 119 8.92 -2.92 -25.67
CA MET A 119 9.35 -2.97 -24.28
C MET A 119 8.94 -4.30 -23.67
N ARG A 120 9.85 -4.88 -22.91
CA ARG A 120 9.57 -6.03 -22.06
C ARG A 120 9.90 -5.68 -20.63
N GLY A 121 8.90 -5.76 -19.76
CA GLY A 121 9.06 -5.60 -18.32
C GLY A 121 8.86 -6.94 -17.61
N ASN A 122 9.41 -7.06 -16.41
CA ASN A 122 9.28 -8.25 -15.61
C ASN A 122 9.16 -7.85 -14.14
N GLY A 123 8.22 -8.48 -13.43
CA GLY A 123 8.02 -8.33 -12.01
C GLY A 123 7.43 -9.58 -11.39
N SER A 124 7.02 -9.47 -10.16
CA SER A 124 6.34 -10.51 -9.41
C SER A 124 4.91 -10.10 -9.10
N GLY A 125 4.11 -11.06 -8.71
CA GLY A 125 2.79 -10.89 -8.12
C GLY A 125 2.49 -12.04 -7.19
N PHE A 126 1.35 -11.99 -6.52
CA PHE A 126 0.87 -13.10 -5.71
C PHE A 126 -0.64 -13.23 -5.77
N ILE A 127 -1.11 -14.47 -5.74
CA ILE A 127 -2.50 -14.83 -5.90
C ILE A 127 -3.22 -14.63 -4.57
N VAL A 128 -4.25 -13.78 -4.57
CA VAL A 128 -5.03 -13.42 -3.36
C VAL A 128 -6.43 -14.04 -3.35
N SER A 129 -6.82 -14.72 -4.43
CA SER A 129 -8.11 -15.43 -4.50
C SER A 129 -8.04 -16.64 -5.43
N LYS A 130 -8.80 -17.69 -5.11
CA LYS A 130 -8.84 -18.95 -5.87
C LYS A 130 -9.29 -18.77 -7.31
N ASP A 131 -10.10 -17.74 -7.58
CA ASP A 131 -10.60 -17.40 -8.91
C ASP A 131 -9.61 -16.59 -9.75
N GLY A 132 -8.40 -16.29 -9.22
CA GLY A 132 -7.27 -15.78 -9.99
C GLY A 132 -7.03 -14.28 -9.93
N TYR A 133 -7.51 -13.56 -8.90
CA TYR A 133 -7.04 -12.21 -8.64
C TYR A 133 -5.62 -12.23 -8.07
N ILE A 134 -4.77 -11.37 -8.62
CA ILE A 134 -3.36 -11.25 -8.29
C ILE A 134 -3.07 -9.78 -7.95
N LEU A 135 -2.32 -9.56 -6.87
CA LEU A 135 -1.73 -8.26 -6.55
C LEU A 135 -0.32 -8.18 -7.12
N THR A 136 0.02 -7.00 -7.64
CA THR A 136 1.36 -6.62 -8.10
C THR A 136 1.53 -5.11 -7.95
N ASN A 137 2.66 -4.55 -8.37
CA ASN A 137 2.84 -3.10 -8.40
C ASN A 137 2.22 -2.46 -9.65
N ALA A 138 1.79 -1.20 -9.50
CA ALA A 138 1.26 -0.43 -10.62
C ALA A 138 2.32 -0.22 -11.70
N HIS A 139 3.56 0.06 -11.31
CA HIS A 139 4.66 0.25 -12.24
C HIS A 139 5.01 -1.01 -13.05
N VAL A 140 4.75 -2.21 -12.53
CA VAL A 140 5.01 -3.47 -13.25
C VAL A 140 4.09 -3.60 -14.46
N VAL A 141 2.85 -3.11 -14.36
CA VAL A 141 1.84 -3.19 -15.43
C VAL A 141 1.60 -1.87 -16.14
N ALA A 142 2.35 -0.82 -15.79
CA ALA A 142 2.27 0.46 -16.46
C ALA A 142 2.67 0.32 -17.94
N GLU A 143 1.92 0.97 -18.83
CA GLU A 143 2.20 0.97 -20.28
C GLU A 143 2.25 -0.42 -20.94
N ALA A 144 1.66 -1.44 -20.29
CA ALA A 144 1.60 -2.78 -20.83
C ALA A 144 0.45 -2.90 -21.84
N ASP A 145 0.76 -3.31 -23.08
CA ASP A 145 -0.26 -3.72 -24.06
C ASP A 145 -0.73 -5.13 -23.75
N GLU A 146 0.17 -6.01 -23.30
CA GLU A 146 -0.11 -7.39 -22.92
C GLU A 146 0.57 -7.74 -21.59
N VAL A 147 -0.16 -8.47 -20.76
CA VAL A 147 0.33 -8.99 -19.48
C VAL A 147 0.19 -10.50 -19.49
N THR A 148 1.27 -11.20 -19.21
CA THR A 148 1.31 -12.66 -19.06
C THR A 148 1.75 -13.02 -17.65
N VAL A 149 1.00 -13.90 -17.00
CA VAL A 149 1.34 -14.45 -15.69
C VAL A 149 1.86 -15.87 -15.89
N ARG A 150 3.04 -16.14 -15.33
CA ARG A 150 3.63 -17.49 -15.32
C ARG A 150 3.69 -18.01 -13.89
N LEU A 151 3.14 -19.19 -13.67
CA LEU A 151 3.17 -19.90 -12.38
C LEU A 151 4.50 -20.67 -12.22
N THR A 152 4.78 -21.13 -11.00
CA THR A 152 5.96 -21.94 -10.68
C THR A 152 6.00 -23.28 -11.44
N ASP A 153 4.83 -23.85 -11.76
CA ASP A 153 4.69 -25.07 -12.57
C ASP A 153 4.82 -24.81 -14.09
N ARG A 154 5.19 -23.59 -14.50
CA ARG A 154 5.40 -23.10 -15.86
C ARG A 154 4.12 -22.92 -16.69
N ARG A 155 2.94 -23.04 -16.11
CA ARG A 155 1.70 -22.64 -16.80
C ARG A 155 1.71 -21.13 -17.01
N GLU A 156 1.30 -20.71 -18.20
CA GLU A 156 1.20 -19.30 -18.60
C GLU A 156 -0.25 -18.95 -18.85
N PHE A 157 -0.63 -17.77 -18.40
CA PHE A 157 -1.98 -17.23 -18.55
C PHE A 157 -1.91 -15.80 -19.03
N PRO A 158 -2.68 -15.45 -20.07
CA PRO A 158 -2.93 -14.04 -20.35
C PRO A 158 -3.67 -13.44 -19.15
N ALA A 159 -3.22 -12.28 -18.70
CA ALA A 159 -3.80 -11.60 -17.56
C ALA A 159 -4.48 -10.31 -18.00
N LYS A 160 -5.66 -10.05 -17.44
CA LYS A 160 -6.37 -8.79 -17.62
C LYS A 160 -6.00 -7.84 -16.48
N VAL A 161 -5.54 -6.63 -16.80
CA VAL A 161 -5.39 -5.55 -15.81
C VAL A 161 -6.79 -5.08 -15.42
N ILE A 162 -7.17 -5.30 -14.16
CA ILE A 162 -8.44 -4.84 -13.59
C ILE A 162 -8.37 -3.35 -13.29
N GLY A 163 -7.22 -2.90 -12.80
CA GLY A 163 -6.91 -1.51 -12.55
C GLY A 163 -5.58 -1.35 -11.84
N SER A 164 -5.08 -0.13 -11.83
CA SER A 164 -3.85 0.25 -11.15
C SER A 164 -3.99 1.62 -10.50
N ASP A 165 -3.20 1.83 -9.44
CA ASP A 165 -3.13 3.09 -8.73
C ASP A 165 -1.66 3.49 -8.53
N ALA A 166 -1.21 4.43 -9.35
CA ALA A 166 0.18 4.89 -9.33
C ALA A 166 0.59 5.55 -8.01
N ARG A 167 -0.35 6.15 -7.25
CA ARG A 167 -0.03 6.82 -5.99
C ARG A 167 0.34 5.86 -4.86
N THR A 168 -0.26 4.68 -4.83
CA THR A 168 0.08 3.63 -3.87
C THR A 168 0.99 2.57 -4.48
N ASP A 169 1.23 2.66 -5.79
CA ASP A 169 1.99 1.67 -6.56
C ASP A 169 1.39 0.25 -6.45
N VAL A 170 0.07 0.14 -6.46
CA VAL A 170 -0.67 -1.13 -6.41
C VAL A 170 -1.46 -1.36 -7.69
N ALA A 171 -1.38 -2.56 -8.24
CA ALA A 171 -2.23 -3.02 -9.32
C ALA A 171 -2.91 -4.35 -9.00
N VAL A 172 -4.05 -4.56 -9.64
CA VAL A 172 -4.80 -5.81 -9.61
C VAL A 172 -4.88 -6.35 -11.03
N ILE A 173 -4.44 -7.59 -11.20
CA ILE A 173 -4.59 -8.33 -12.45
C ILE A 173 -5.39 -9.60 -12.21
N LYS A 174 -5.99 -10.13 -13.27
CA LYS A 174 -6.88 -11.31 -13.22
C LYS A 174 -6.48 -12.30 -14.27
N ILE A 175 -6.30 -13.54 -13.86
CA ILE A 175 -6.14 -14.70 -14.76
C ILE A 175 -7.37 -15.61 -14.70
N GLU A 176 -7.64 -16.33 -15.78
CA GLU A 176 -8.69 -17.33 -15.84
C GLU A 176 -8.06 -18.73 -15.82
N ALA A 177 -8.18 -19.41 -14.68
CA ALA A 177 -7.71 -20.78 -14.50
C ALA A 177 -8.87 -21.74 -14.37
N LYS A 178 -8.74 -22.96 -14.94
CA LYS A 178 -9.79 -24.00 -14.87
C LYS A 178 -9.86 -24.73 -13.54
N ALA A 179 -8.86 -24.55 -12.67
CA ALA A 179 -8.77 -25.19 -11.36
C ALA A 179 -8.47 -24.13 -10.30
N ASP A 180 -8.78 -24.44 -9.05
CA ASP A 180 -8.43 -23.60 -7.91
C ASP A 180 -6.93 -23.31 -7.89
N LEU A 181 -6.61 -22.05 -7.69
CA LEU A 181 -5.23 -21.58 -7.58
C LEU A 181 -4.79 -21.54 -6.11
N PRO A 182 -3.50 -21.77 -5.83
CA PRO A 182 -2.96 -21.54 -4.50
C PRO A 182 -3.08 -20.06 -4.14
N VAL A 183 -3.39 -19.74 -2.90
CA VAL A 183 -3.58 -18.39 -2.41
C VAL A 183 -2.74 -18.13 -1.17
N VAL A 184 -2.25 -16.89 -1.02
CA VAL A 184 -1.58 -16.45 0.19
C VAL A 184 -2.57 -16.18 1.32
N VAL A 185 -2.05 -16.13 2.55
CA VAL A 185 -2.80 -15.66 3.73
C VAL A 185 -2.47 -14.19 3.96
N ILE A 186 -3.49 -13.36 4.11
CA ILE A 186 -3.32 -11.92 4.35
C ILE A 186 -3.18 -11.69 5.85
N GLY A 187 -2.13 -10.98 6.25
CA GLY A 187 -1.82 -10.62 7.62
C GLY A 187 -2.29 -9.22 8.01
N ASP A 188 -1.87 -8.81 9.18
CA ASP A 188 -2.18 -7.51 9.78
C ASP A 188 -0.89 -6.73 10.05
N PRO A 189 -0.52 -5.74 9.20
CA PRO A 189 0.70 -4.97 9.37
C PRO A 189 0.69 -4.08 10.62
N SER A 190 -0.47 -3.81 11.24
CA SER A 190 -0.55 -3.01 12.47
C SER A 190 0.13 -3.69 13.67
N ARG A 191 0.33 -5.02 13.61
CA ARG A 191 1.00 -5.81 14.65
C ARG A 191 2.53 -5.86 14.50
N LEU A 192 3.06 -5.34 13.39
CA LEU A 192 4.47 -5.36 13.11
C LEU A 192 5.27 -4.49 14.08
N LYS A 193 6.48 -4.97 14.40
CA LYS A 193 7.46 -4.24 15.19
C LYS A 193 8.81 -4.28 14.51
N ALA A 194 9.57 -3.18 14.61
CA ALA A 194 10.95 -3.17 14.18
C ALA A 194 11.74 -4.29 14.88
N GLY A 195 12.61 -4.97 14.13
CA GLY A 195 13.38 -6.12 14.58
C GLY A 195 12.74 -7.47 14.31
N GLN A 196 11.47 -7.56 13.90
CA GLN A 196 10.85 -8.82 13.51
C GLN A 196 11.41 -9.33 12.18
N TRP A 197 11.61 -10.65 12.09
CA TRP A 197 12.01 -11.31 10.85
C TRP A 197 10.90 -11.27 9.80
N VAL A 198 11.31 -11.07 8.56
CA VAL A 198 10.42 -11.06 7.38
C VAL A 198 11.10 -11.72 6.19
N LEU A 199 10.27 -12.25 5.28
CA LEU A 199 10.68 -12.97 4.09
C LEU A 199 10.02 -12.35 2.85
N ALA A 200 10.81 -11.93 1.87
CA ALA A 200 10.31 -11.60 0.55
C ALA A 200 10.47 -12.80 -0.37
N ILE A 201 9.42 -13.09 -1.14
CA ILE A 201 9.45 -14.07 -2.21
C ILE A 201 9.12 -13.34 -3.51
N GLY A 202 9.95 -13.53 -4.53
CA GLY A 202 9.72 -13.06 -5.87
C GLY A 202 9.89 -14.19 -6.88
N SER A 203 9.46 -13.95 -8.10
CA SER A 203 9.63 -14.88 -9.23
C SER A 203 10.32 -14.16 -10.40
N PRO A 204 11.56 -13.65 -10.20
CA PRO A 204 12.30 -13.01 -11.28
C PRO A 204 12.55 -14.02 -12.40
N PHE A 205 12.35 -13.58 -13.65
CA PHE A 205 12.60 -14.39 -14.84
C PHE A 205 11.71 -15.63 -15.02
N GLY A 206 10.69 -15.84 -14.19
CA GLY A 206 9.71 -16.93 -14.33
C GLY A 206 10.28 -18.35 -14.25
N LEU A 207 11.44 -18.54 -13.61
CA LEU A 207 12.12 -19.85 -13.55
C LEU A 207 11.91 -20.54 -12.21
N ALA A 208 12.18 -19.86 -11.13
CA ALA A 208 12.03 -20.36 -9.77
C ALA A 208 11.86 -19.18 -8.83
N ASN A 209 11.22 -19.43 -7.70
CA ASN A 209 11.08 -18.41 -6.66
C ASN A 209 12.45 -18.04 -6.09
N THR A 210 12.64 -16.76 -5.89
CA THR A 210 13.78 -16.21 -5.16
C THR A 210 13.29 -15.74 -3.81
N ALA A 211 13.88 -16.29 -2.76
CA ALA A 211 13.57 -15.95 -1.37
C ALA A 211 14.71 -15.12 -0.78
N THR A 212 14.39 -14.00 -0.15
CA THR A 212 15.32 -13.18 0.61
C THR A 212 14.74 -12.83 1.95
N ALA A 213 15.53 -12.89 3.03
CA ALA A 213 15.07 -12.63 4.38
C ALA A 213 15.84 -11.48 5.02
N GLY A 214 15.23 -10.84 5.98
CA GLY A 214 15.76 -9.74 6.75
C GLY A 214 14.82 -9.38 7.90
N ILE A 215 14.90 -8.15 8.39
CA ILE A 215 14.07 -7.66 9.47
C ILE A 215 13.28 -6.41 9.08
N VAL A 216 12.21 -6.16 9.79
CA VAL A 216 11.51 -4.86 9.76
C VAL A 216 12.42 -3.81 10.38
N SER A 217 12.79 -2.79 9.64
CA SER A 217 13.57 -1.65 10.13
C SER A 217 12.69 -0.51 10.65
N SER A 218 11.50 -0.32 10.03
CA SER A 218 10.48 0.66 10.43
C SER A 218 9.12 0.28 9.86
N THR A 219 8.03 0.57 10.57
CA THR A 219 6.67 0.17 10.18
C THR A 219 5.87 1.27 9.48
N ALA A 220 6.36 2.51 9.46
CA ALA A 220 5.65 3.64 8.86
C ALA A 220 6.63 4.70 8.35
N ARG A 221 7.39 4.38 7.29
CA ARG A 221 8.37 5.29 6.73
C ARG A 221 7.77 6.12 5.59
N SER A 222 7.83 7.44 5.71
CA SER A 222 7.59 8.35 4.59
C SER A 222 8.87 8.46 3.75
N VAL A 223 8.75 8.28 2.42
CA VAL A 223 9.90 8.35 1.51
C VAL A 223 9.98 9.67 0.73
N GLY A 224 9.09 10.62 1.01
CA GLY A 224 9.03 11.90 0.30
C GLY A 224 8.34 11.79 -1.08
N GLY A 225 8.59 12.77 -1.97
CA GLY A 225 8.07 12.73 -3.36
C GLY A 225 6.54 12.77 -3.50
N GLY A 226 5.81 13.17 -2.46
CA GLY A 226 4.34 13.23 -2.49
C GLY A 226 3.64 11.88 -2.28
N SER A 227 4.38 10.80 -2.02
CA SER A 227 3.78 9.53 -1.59
C SER A 227 3.19 9.67 -0.20
N SER A 228 1.92 9.25 -0.06
CA SER A 228 1.22 9.19 1.24
C SER A 228 1.20 7.79 1.84
N VAL A 229 1.96 6.85 1.26
CA VAL A 229 2.06 5.48 1.75
C VAL A 229 3.03 5.42 2.93
N PRO A 230 2.60 4.94 4.11
CA PRO A 230 3.49 4.68 5.24
C PRO A 230 4.21 3.34 5.01
N PHE A 231 5.29 3.34 4.26
CA PHE A 231 5.99 2.12 3.87
C PHE A 231 6.52 1.33 5.07
N ILE A 232 6.48 0.01 4.94
CA ILE A 232 7.29 -0.90 5.77
C ILE A 232 8.70 -0.86 5.22
N GLN A 233 9.66 -0.39 6.03
CA GLN A 233 11.08 -0.42 5.69
C GLN A 233 11.70 -1.71 6.19
N THR A 234 12.52 -2.37 5.37
CA THR A 234 13.24 -3.60 5.71
C THR A 234 14.68 -3.56 5.19
N ASP A 235 15.49 -4.49 5.63
CA ASP A 235 16.79 -4.79 5.05
C ASP A 235 16.77 -6.07 4.19
N VAL A 236 15.58 -6.52 3.82
CA VAL A 236 15.42 -7.62 2.86
C VAL A 236 15.98 -7.20 1.50
N ALA A 237 16.80 -8.04 0.90
CA ALA A 237 17.35 -7.75 -0.41
C ALA A 237 16.26 -7.83 -1.49
N VAL A 238 15.83 -6.67 -1.97
CA VAL A 238 14.91 -6.54 -3.11
C VAL A 238 15.73 -6.13 -4.32
N ASN A 239 15.59 -6.88 -5.40
CA ASN A 239 16.24 -6.65 -6.69
C ASN A 239 15.18 -6.65 -7.81
N PRO A 240 15.51 -6.17 -9.03
CA PRO A 240 14.60 -6.24 -10.17
C PRO A 240 14.01 -7.64 -10.34
N GLY A 241 12.68 -7.69 -10.47
CA GLY A 241 11.93 -8.94 -10.53
C GLY A 241 11.25 -9.33 -9.21
N ASN A 242 11.68 -8.83 -8.04
CA ASN A 242 10.98 -9.07 -6.77
C ASN A 242 9.86 -8.03 -6.52
N SER A 243 9.85 -6.90 -7.24
CA SER A 243 8.80 -5.88 -7.14
C SER A 243 7.43 -6.48 -7.49
N GLY A 244 6.42 -6.19 -6.68
CA GLY A 244 5.08 -6.78 -6.76
C GLY A 244 4.92 -8.10 -6.02
N GLY A 245 6.01 -8.73 -5.59
CA GLY A 245 5.98 -9.94 -4.78
C GLY A 245 5.59 -9.69 -3.32
N PRO A 246 5.15 -10.73 -2.59
CA PRO A 246 4.76 -10.60 -1.20
C PRO A 246 5.95 -10.46 -0.24
N LEU A 247 5.72 -9.72 0.84
CA LEU A 247 6.54 -9.73 2.05
C LEU A 247 5.76 -10.48 3.13
N PHE A 248 6.33 -11.57 3.63
CA PHE A 248 5.75 -12.43 4.66
C PHE A 248 6.34 -12.15 6.04
N ASP A 249 5.54 -12.34 7.08
CA ASP A 249 6.03 -12.53 8.44
C ASP A 249 6.40 -14.00 8.72
N LEU A 250 6.84 -14.30 9.96
CA LEU A 250 7.18 -15.67 10.36
C LEU A 250 5.97 -16.60 10.48
N GLN A 251 4.76 -16.06 10.54
CA GLN A 251 3.51 -16.81 10.55
C GLN A 251 3.09 -17.24 9.14
N GLY A 252 3.81 -16.77 8.11
CA GLY A 252 3.47 -17.00 6.71
C GLY A 252 2.29 -16.16 6.24
N GLU A 253 2.02 -15.06 6.93
CA GLU A 253 1.02 -14.09 6.53
C GLU A 253 1.68 -12.97 5.70
N VAL A 254 1.05 -12.56 4.61
CA VAL A 254 1.53 -11.43 3.80
C VAL A 254 1.22 -10.14 4.54
N ILE A 255 2.27 -9.38 4.86
CA ILE A 255 2.20 -8.10 5.56
C ILE A 255 2.46 -6.90 4.64
N GLY A 256 2.98 -7.13 3.44
CA GLY A 256 3.25 -6.07 2.47
C GLY A 256 3.49 -6.56 1.06
N VAL A 257 3.54 -5.61 0.13
CA VAL A 257 3.92 -5.80 -1.28
C VAL A 257 5.27 -5.14 -1.50
N ASN A 258 6.29 -5.89 -1.89
CA ASN A 258 7.60 -5.34 -2.18
C ASN A 258 7.49 -4.35 -3.35
N SER A 259 8.01 -3.14 -3.20
CA SER A 259 7.86 -2.08 -4.20
C SER A 259 9.21 -1.56 -4.68
N MET A 260 9.98 -0.94 -3.82
CA MET A 260 11.19 -0.23 -4.22
C MET A 260 12.35 -0.40 -3.23
N ILE A 261 13.53 0.04 -3.65
CA ILE A 261 14.72 0.17 -2.80
C ILE A 261 15.14 1.65 -2.71
N PHE A 262 15.79 2.02 -1.61
CA PHE A 262 16.57 3.25 -1.61
C PHE A 262 17.92 2.95 -2.28
N SER A 263 18.24 3.67 -3.35
CA SER A 263 19.47 3.42 -4.10
C SER A 263 20.04 4.70 -4.71
N GLN A 264 21.33 4.89 -4.52
CA GLN A 264 22.09 5.95 -5.22
C GLN A 264 22.80 5.42 -6.47
N SER A 265 23.08 4.12 -6.51
CA SER A 265 23.82 3.47 -7.61
C SER A 265 22.95 2.58 -8.50
N GLY A 266 21.66 2.42 -8.15
CA GLY A 266 20.73 1.51 -8.82
C GLY A 266 20.70 0.10 -8.21
N GLY A 267 21.66 -0.31 -7.40
CA GLY A 267 21.67 -1.60 -6.69
C GLY A 267 21.11 -1.50 -5.27
N TYR A 268 20.78 -2.64 -4.68
CA TYR A 268 20.37 -2.75 -3.29
C TYR A 268 21.49 -2.28 -2.34
N MET A 269 21.15 -1.39 -1.41
CA MET A 269 22.07 -0.77 -0.44
C MET A 269 21.62 -0.96 1.02
N GLY A 270 20.91 -2.05 1.33
CA GLY A 270 20.48 -2.35 2.69
C GLY A 270 19.14 -1.71 3.10
N VAL A 271 18.42 -1.07 2.19
CA VAL A 271 17.13 -0.45 2.47
C VAL A 271 16.13 -0.77 1.38
N SER A 272 15.04 -1.42 1.77
CA SER A 272 13.91 -1.77 0.91
C SER A 272 12.60 -1.29 1.53
N PHE A 273 11.60 -1.09 0.68
CA PHE A 273 10.28 -0.61 1.06
C PHE A 273 9.21 -1.54 0.52
N ALA A 274 8.24 -1.86 1.38
CA ALA A 274 7.04 -2.59 1.01
C ALA A 274 5.79 -1.76 1.35
N ILE A 275 4.78 -1.85 0.49
CA ILE A 275 3.47 -1.24 0.70
C ILE A 275 2.73 -2.10 1.71
N PRO A 276 2.20 -1.55 2.82
CA PRO A 276 1.41 -2.32 3.78
C PRO A 276 0.24 -3.03 3.11
N ILE A 277 0.00 -4.29 3.49
CA ILE A 277 -0.98 -5.14 2.80
C ILE A 277 -2.42 -4.65 3.00
N ASP A 278 -2.74 -4.03 4.12
CA ASP A 278 -4.04 -3.45 4.39
C ASP A 278 -4.38 -2.33 3.39
N ILE A 279 -3.40 -1.48 3.05
CA ILE A 279 -3.52 -0.47 2.00
C ILE A 279 -3.72 -1.13 0.64
N ALA A 280 -2.92 -2.15 0.30
CA ALA A 280 -3.03 -2.85 -0.97
C ALA A 280 -4.41 -3.53 -1.11
N MET A 281 -4.95 -4.11 -0.04
CA MET A 281 -6.28 -4.73 -0.05
C MET A 281 -7.41 -3.72 -0.17
N GLN A 282 -7.31 -2.54 0.45
CA GLN A 282 -8.28 -1.45 0.26
C GLN A 282 -8.28 -0.93 -1.18
N VAL A 283 -7.09 -0.78 -1.77
CA VAL A 283 -6.93 -0.40 -3.19
C VAL A 283 -7.54 -1.47 -4.09
N ARG A 284 -7.22 -2.75 -3.85
CA ARG A 284 -7.79 -3.89 -4.59
C ARG A 284 -9.31 -3.86 -4.62
N GLU A 285 -9.95 -3.68 -3.46
CA GLU A 285 -11.42 -3.65 -3.37
C GLU A 285 -12.01 -2.54 -4.23
N GLN A 286 -11.43 -1.33 -4.18
CA GLN A 286 -11.88 -0.22 -5.00
C GLN A 286 -11.65 -0.47 -6.49
N LEU A 287 -10.49 -1.01 -6.88
CA LEU A 287 -10.20 -1.32 -8.28
C LEU A 287 -11.15 -2.37 -8.85
N ILE A 288 -11.50 -3.40 -8.08
CA ILE A 288 -12.45 -4.44 -8.51
C ILE A 288 -13.87 -3.87 -8.64
N THR A 289 -14.31 -3.03 -7.69
CA THR A 289 -15.70 -2.55 -7.65
C THR A 289 -15.96 -1.36 -8.56
N THR A 290 -15.00 -0.45 -8.70
CA THR A 290 -15.19 0.84 -9.39
C THR A 290 -14.20 1.09 -10.53
N GLY A 291 -13.20 0.24 -10.70
CA GLY A 291 -12.13 0.39 -11.69
C GLY A 291 -11.12 1.50 -11.37
N ARG A 292 -11.29 2.22 -10.27
CA ARG A 292 -10.40 3.32 -9.86
C ARG A 292 -10.40 3.53 -8.35
N VAL A 293 -9.31 4.13 -7.85
CA VAL A 293 -9.22 4.51 -6.44
C VAL A 293 -9.72 5.94 -6.24
N VAL A 294 -10.70 6.10 -5.36
CA VAL A 294 -11.26 7.41 -4.99
C VAL A 294 -10.67 7.84 -3.67
N ARG A 295 -10.10 9.04 -3.64
CA ARG A 295 -9.50 9.64 -2.44
C ARG A 295 -10.17 10.96 -2.10
N GLY A 296 -10.43 11.15 -0.81
CA GLY A 296 -10.78 12.46 -0.27
C GLY A 296 -9.55 13.37 -0.25
N ARG A 297 -9.76 14.67 -0.51
CA ARG A 297 -8.74 15.70 -0.39
C ARG A 297 -9.27 16.80 0.50
N ILE A 298 -8.54 17.10 1.58
CA ILE A 298 -8.92 18.20 2.49
C ILE A 298 -8.32 19.53 2.07
N GLY A 299 -7.24 19.52 1.28
CA GLY A 299 -6.61 20.73 0.74
C GLY A 299 -5.74 21.46 1.78
N VAL A 300 -4.84 20.72 2.43
CA VAL A 300 -3.81 21.30 3.32
C VAL A 300 -2.42 20.82 2.90
N GLY A 301 -1.43 21.68 3.07
CA GLY A 301 -0.03 21.31 3.14
C GLY A 301 0.36 21.18 4.60
N VAL A 302 1.07 20.12 4.95
CA VAL A 302 1.52 19.86 6.32
C VAL A 302 3.03 19.66 6.37
N GLN A 303 3.61 19.87 7.55
CA GLN A 303 4.99 19.52 7.87
C GLN A 303 5.05 18.93 9.27
N ASP A 304 6.08 18.15 9.52
CA ASP A 304 6.32 17.54 10.82
C ASP A 304 6.62 18.61 11.88
N VAL A 305 6.20 18.34 13.12
CA VAL A 305 6.47 19.20 14.26
C VAL A 305 7.75 18.75 14.94
N ASP A 306 8.84 19.49 14.72
CA ASP A 306 10.11 19.29 15.41
C ASP A 306 10.10 19.87 16.84
N ALA A 307 11.20 19.70 17.58
CA ALA A 307 11.32 20.20 18.95
C ALA A 307 11.20 21.73 19.07
N SER A 308 11.66 22.49 18.06
CA SER A 308 11.57 23.95 18.04
C SER A 308 10.12 24.41 17.85
N LEU A 309 9.41 23.77 16.92
CA LEU A 309 7.99 24.03 16.66
C LEU A 309 7.15 23.62 17.86
N ALA A 310 7.41 22.43 18.46
CA ALA A 310 6.71 21.97 19.65
C ALA A 310 6.78 22.99 20.80
N ASN A 311 7.99 23.52 21.06
CA ASN A 311 8.20 24.57 22.05
C ASN A 311 7.42 25.87 21.72
N SER A 312 7.41 26.27 20.45
CA SER A 312 6.73 27.46 19.98
C SER A 312 5.21 27.37 20.13
N PHE A 313 4.66 26.18 19.90
CA PHE A 313 3.23 25.85 20.03
C PHE A 313 2.83 25.38 21.44
N LYS A 314 3.78 25.31 22.38
CA LYS A 314 3.58 24.85 23.78
C LYS A 314 3.05 23.42 23.86
N LEU A 315 3.51 22.56 22.97
CA LEU A 315 3.27 21.14 23.04
C LEU A 315 4.20 20.50 24.07
N ASP A 316 3.74 19.44 24.70
CA ASP A 316 4.51 18.66 25.68
C ASP A 316 5.69 17.90 25.06
N ARG A 317 5.59 17.55 23.77
CA ARG A 317 6.59 16.87 22.96
C ARG A 317 6.39 17.17 21.48
N PRO A 318 7.40 16.93 20.62
CA PRO A 318 7.20 16.91 19.17
C PRO A 318 6.13 15.88 18.77
N ARG A 319 5.03 16.34 18.22
CA ARG A 319 3.92 15.49 17.71
C ARG A 319 2.95 16.32 16.87
N GLY A 320 2.20 15.63 16.05
CA GLY A 320 1.19 16.25 15.19
C GLY A 320 1.76 16.78 13.87
N ALA A 321 0.87 17.30 13.05
CA ALA A 321 1.18 17.87 11.75
C ALA A 321 0.86 19.38 11.74
N LEU A 322 1.88 20.23 11.53
CA LEU A 322 1.68 21.67 11.38
C LEU A 322 1.14 21.98 9.99
N VAL A 323 -0.01 22.63 9.92
CA VAL A 323 -0.59 23.12 8.68
C VAL A 323 0.23 24.30 8.18
N SER A 324 1.00 24.10 7.11
CA SER A 324 1.82 25.14 6.47
C SER A 324 1.06 25.90 5.40
N PHE A 325 0.07 25.27 4.79
CA PHE A 325 -0.73 25.83 3.71
C PHE A 325 -2.16 25.30 3.74
N VAL A 326 -3.14 26.15 3.37
CA VAL A 326 -4.55 25.76 3.17
C VAL A 326 -4.98 26.21 1.78
N GLU A 327 -5.50 25.26 1.01
CA GLU A 327 -5.96 25.51 -0.35
C GLU A 327 -7.16 26.48 -0.37
N PRO A 328 -7.08 27.58 -1.12
CA PRO A 328 -8.18 28.52 -1.23
C PRO A 328 -9.43 27.87 -1.83
N GLY A 329 -10.59 28.07 -1.17
CA GLY A 329 -11.85 27.44 -1.59
C GLY A 329 -11.99 25.95 -1.28
N GLY A 330 -10.93 25.33 -0.74
CA GLY A 330 -10.89 23.91 -0.40
C GLY A 330 -11.73 23.53 0.83
N PRO A 331 -11.90 22.22 1.09
CA PRO A 331 -12.67 21.74 2.23
C PRO A 331 -12.12 22.23 3.59
N ALA A 332 -10.79 22.19 3.77
CA ALA A 332 -10.15 22.64 5.00
C ALA A 332 -10.43 24.11 5.29
N GLN A 333 -10.33 24.99 4.28
CA GLN A 333 -10.65 26.42 4.44
C GLN A 333 -12.12 26.63 4.85
N LYS A 334 -13.04 25.90 4.20
CA LYS A 334 -14.47 25.96 4.52
C LYS A 334 -14.77 25.46 5.93
N ALA A 335 -13.98 24.50 6.43
CA ALA A 335 -14.07 24.00 7.80
C ALA A 335 -13.37 24.90 8.83
N GLY A 336 -12.72 25.98 8.40
CA GLY A 336 -12.07 26.96 9.29
C GLY A 336 -10.63 26.63 9.67
N VAL A 337 -10.02 25.61 9.07
CA VAL A 337 -8.58 25.29 9.24
C VAL A 337 -7.73 26.42 8.65
N ARG A 338 -6.68 26.79 9.36
CA ARG A 338 -5.79 27.90 8.99
C ARG A 338 -4.33 27.47 8.97
N PRO A 339 -3.46 28.10 8.15
CA PRO A 339 -2.03 27.97 8.30
C PRO A 339 -1.60 28.34 9.74
N GLY A 340 -0.75 27.53 10.35
CA GLY A 340 -0.35 27.65 11.75
C GLY A 340 -1.14 26.78 12.73
N ASP A 341 -2.20 26.11 12.31
CA ASP A 341 -2.87 25.09 13.14
C ASP A 341 -2.00 23.83 13.23
N VAL A 342 -2.02 23.16 14.38
CA VAL A 342 -1.39 21.86 14.57
C VAL A 342 -2.46 20.79 14.70
N VAL A 343 -2.48 19.84 13.78
CA VAL A 343 -3.39 18.70 13.81
C VAL A 343 -2.78 17.63 14.71
N LEU A 344 -3.38 17.36 15.85
CA LEU A 344 -2.90 16.40 16.84
C LEU A 344 -3.58 15.04 16.74
N GLU A 345 -4.80 15.00 16.18
CA GLU A 345 -5.61 13.79 16.08
C GLU A 345 -6.47 13.82 14.81
N VAL A 346 -6.70 12.65 14.22
CA VAL A 346 -7.66 12.45 13.14
C VAL A 346 -8.53 11.24 13.47
N ASN A 347 -9.86 11.44 13.56
CA ASN A 347 -10.81 10.38 13.94
C ASN A 347 -10.43 9.70 15.27
N ASP A 348 -10.10 10.49 16.29
CA ASP A 348 -9.68 10.04 17.63
C ASP A 348 -8.36 9.22 17.64
N LYS A 349 -7.61 9.25 16.54
CA LYS A 349 -6.28 8.64 16.45
C LYS A 349 -5.23 9.74 16.54
N PRO A 350 -4.28 9.64 17.47
CA PRO A 350 -3.21 10.61 17.59
C PRO A 350 -2.29 10.57 16.35
N ILE A 351 -1.71 11.75 16.05
CA ILE A 351 -0.64 11.91 15.05
C ILE A 351 0.65 12.14 15.83
N ASP A 352 1.61 11.25 15.67
CA ASP A 352 2.95 11.33 16.27
C ASP A 352 3.98 11.84 15.27
#